data_4d565aab5ee7e022010c6b22f5ac938e
#
_entry.id   4d565aab5ee7e022010c6b22f5ac938e
#
_cell.length_a   1.000
_cell.length_b   1.000
_cell.length_c   1.000
_cell.angle_alpha   90.00
_cell.angle_beta   90.00
_cell.angle_gamma   90.00
#
_symmetry.space_group_name_H-M   'P 1'
#
loop_
_entity.id
_entity.type
_entity.pdbx_description
1 polymer ?
#
loop_
_entity_poly.entity_id
_entity_poly.type
_entity_poly.pdbx_seq_one_letter_code
_entity_poly.pdbx_strand_id
1 'polypeptide(L)'
;LWVEVTGIRGSGYSYDLFFQDKDGHEEEVFVTADGELTIVIPAKSVERLRGSRLEFSDDNGGGLVLVNPNSPTPEEMNPGVPAHILEKGLSGDLAQKAIVVLDQQINPSIASHGGRADLVALDDDEKVAYVRLSGGCQGCAMSRMTLSQGIETTLREEIPVLVGVVDVTDHASGSNPFYEK
;
A
#
# COMPACT_ATOMS: atom_id res chain seq x y z
N LEU A 1 -5.94 24.20 -11.55
CA LEU A 1 -5.91 23.26 -10.44
C LEU A 1 -5.39 21.92 -10.92
N TRP A 2 -4.33 21.44 -10.31
CA TRP A 2 -3.84 20.09 -10.51
C TRP A 2 -4.52 19.14 -9.53
N VAL A 3 -4.86 17.93 -10.01
CA VAL A 3 -5.43 16.86 -9.20
C VAL A 3 -4.70 15.58 -9.54
N GLU A 4 -3.92 15.04 -8.60
CA GLU A 4 -3.19 13.82 -8.85
C GLU A 4 -3.38 12.77 -7.73
N VAL A 5 -3.27 11.51 -8.10
CA VAL A 5 -3.17 10.39 -7.16
C VAL A 5 -1.71 10.23 -6.76
N THR A 6 -1.41 10.47 -5.50
CA THR A 6 -0.05 10.42 -4.95
C THR A 6 0.31 9.07 -4.35
N GLY A 7 -0.70 8.23 -4.07
CA GLY A 7 -0.47 6.90 -3.50
C GLY A 7 -1.75 6.24 -3.01
N ILE A 8 -1.58 5.28 -2.10
CA ILE A 8 -2.67 4.55 -1.45
C ILE A 8 -2.53 4.73 0.06
N ARG A 9 -3.66 5.01 0.72
CA ARG A 9 -3.73 5.12 2.17
C ARG A 9 -4.94 4.35 2.71
N GLY A 10 -4.66 3.32 3.49
CA GLY A 10 -5.70 2.38 3.91
C GLY A 10 -6.30 1.64 2.71
N SER A 11 -7.61 1.71 2.53
CA SER A 11 -8.34 1.09 1.41
C SER A 11 -8.63 2.06 0.25
N GLY A 12 -8.09 3.27 0.27
CA GLY A 12 -8.37 4.30 -0.72
C GLY A 12 -7.12 4.94 -1.31
N TYR A 13 -7.32 5.75 -2.35
CA TYR A 13 -6.25 6.57 -2.91
C TYR A 13 -5.98 7.81 -2.06
N SER A 14 -4.72 8.23 -2.04
CA SER A 14 -4.31 9.56 -1.54
C SER A 14 -4.20 10.52 -2.70
N TYR A 15 -4.58 11.78 -2.48
CA TYR A 15 -4.65 12.81 -3.50
C TYR A 15 -3.86 14.04 -3.10
N ASP A 16 -3.32 14.72 -4.11
CA ASP A 16 -2.81 16.07 -3.97
C ASP A 16 -3.59 17.01 -4.89
N LEU A 17 -3.99 18.17 -4.33
CA LEU A 17 -4.71 19.23 -5.04
C LEU A 17 -3.92 20.53 -4.86
N PHE A 18 -3.41 21.07 -5.95
CA PHE A 18 -2.58 22.29 -5.89
C PHE A 18 -2.76 23.16 -7.15
N PHE A 19 -2.45 24.44 -7.03
CA PHE A 19 -2.43 25.37 -8.15
C PHE A 19 -1.02 25.50 -8.68
N GLN A 20 -0.84 25.22 -9.97
CA GLN A 20 0.42 25.36 -10.68
C GLN A 20 0.15 25.67 -12.14
N ASP A 21 1.06 26.42 -12.79
CA ASP A 21 1.01 26.63 -14.23
C ASP A 21 1.23 25.29 -14.96
N LYS A 22 0.65 25.19 -16.16
CA LYS A 22 0.76 23.99 -16.98
C LYS A 22 2.11 23.98 -17.68
N ASP A 23 2.99 23.09 -17.26
CA ASP A 23 4.27 22.80 -17.93
C ASP A 23 4.14 21.50 -18.73
N GLY A 24 4.33 21.52 -20.01
CA GLY A 24 4.40 20.53 -21.07
C GLY A 24 4.55 19.01 -20.77
N HIS A 25 3.93 18.51 -19.72
CA HIS A 25 3.89 17.10 -19.36
C HIS A 25 2.73 16.36 -20.05
N GLU A 26 2.77 15.03 -20.09
CA GLU A 26 1.66 14.22 -20.56
C GLU A 26 0.51 14.25 -19.53
N GLU A 27 -0.51 15.02 -19.82
CA GLU A 27 -1.67 15.24 -18.96
C GLU A 27 -2.97 15.35 -19.74
N GLU A 28 -4.09 15.00 -19.12
CA GLU A 28 -5.41 15.35 -19.61
C GLU A 28 -5.92 16.63 -18.94
N VAL A 29 -6.54 17.48 -19.74
CA VAL A 29 -7.04 18.78 -19.29
C VAL A 29 -8.55 18.79 -19.39
N PHE A 30 -9.20 19.10 -18.29
CA PHE A 30 -10.64 19.29 -18.19
C PHE A 30 -10.95 20.74 -17.82
N VAL A 31 -12.03 21.24 -18.34
CA VAL A 31 -12.51 22.61 -18.03
C VAL A 31 -13.88 22.48 -17.41
N THR A 32 -14.13 23.23 -16.32
CA THR A 32 -15.47 23.28 -15.70
C THR A 32 -16.51 23.79 -16.70
N ALA A 33 -17.77 23.44 -16.47
CA ALA A 33 -18.88 23.78 -17.41
C ALA A 33 -19.04 25.28 -17.63
N ASP A 34 -18.67 26.09 -16.67
CA ASP A 34 -18.65 27.56 -16.75
C ASP A 34 -17.36 28.14 -17.38
N GLY A 35 -16.35 27.31 -17.56
CA GLY A 35 -15.05 27.68 -18.13
C GLY A 35 -14.12 28.46 -17.19
N GLU A 36 -14.48 28.60 -15.93
CA GLU A 36 -13.71 29.38 -14.96
C GLU A 36 -12.52 28.65 -14.35
N LEU A 37 -12.60 27.31 -14.25
CA LEU A 37 -11.55 26.50 -13.66
C LEU A 37 -11.02 25.45 -14.64
N THR A 38 -9.72 25.47 -14.91
CA THR A 38 -9.03 24.41 -15.63
C THR A 38 -8.50 23.37 -14.64
N ILE A 39 -8.89 22.12 -14.84
CA ILE A 39 -8.43 20.98 -14.04
C ILE A 39 -7.43 20.18 -14.89
N VAL A 40 -6.27 19.91 -14.34
CA VAL A 40 -5.18 19.16 -14.98
C VAL A 40 -4.97 17.87 -14.21
N ILE A 41 -5.00 16.75 -14.92
CA ILE A 41 -4.83 15.41 -14.34
C ILE A 41 -3.64 14.75 -15.04
N PRO A 42 -2.56 14.40 -14.33
CA PRO A 42 -1.45 13.64 -14.90
C PRO A 42 -1.94 12.31 -15.49
N ALA A 43 -1.38 11.90 -16.64
CA ALA A 43 -1.80 10.69 -17.37
C ALA A 43 -1.87 9.43 -16.48
N LYS A 44 -0.91 9.29 -15.55
CA LYS A 44 -0.86 8.19 -14.57
C LYS A 44 -2.05 8.16 -13.59
N SER A 45 -2.77 9.29 -13.42
CA SER A 45 -3.88 9.43 -12.47
C SER A 45 -5.25 9.34 -13.14
N VAL A 46 -5.33 9.47 -14.46
CA VAL A 46 -6.60 9.58 -15.21
C VAL A 46 -7.53 8.41 -14.93
N GLU A 47 -7.05 7.18 -15.10
CA GLU A 47 -7.90 5.99 -14.90
C GLU A 47 -8.36 5.85 -13.45
N ARG A 48 -7.50 6.19 -12.49
CA ARG A 48 -7.80 6.13 -11.05
C ARG A 48 -8.80 7.20 -10.61
N LEU A 49 -8.91 8.29 -11.38
CA LEU A 49 -9.83 9.41 -11.11
C LEU A 49 -11.08 9.39 -12.00
N ARG A 50 -11.24 8.39 -12.86
CA ARG A 50 -12.38 8.32 -13.80
C ARG A 50 -13.71 8.30 -13.03
N GLY A 51 -14.61 9.23 -13.39
CA GLY A 51 -15.91 9.40 -12.73
C GLY A 51 -15.86 10.09 -11.37
N SER A 52 -14.69 10.58 -10.94
CA SER A 52 -14.57 11.40 -9.74
C SER A 52 -15.25 12.75 -9.90
N ARG A 53 -15.67 13.33 -8.77
CA ARG A 53 -16.26 14.67 -8.70
C ARG A 53 -15.50 15.51 -7.68
N LEU A 54 -15.27 16.77 -8.02
CA LEU A 54 -14.74 17.76 -7.11
C LEU A 54 -15.90 18.58 -6.56
N GLU A 55 -16.07 18.57 -5.26
CA GLU A 55 -17.15 19.25 -4.56
C GLU A 55 -16.56 20.24 -3.55
N PHE A 56 -17.27 21.33 -3.29
CA PHE A 56 -16.92 22.19 -2.17
C PHE A 56 -17.74 21.78 -0.96
N SER A 57 -17.08 21.52 0.16
CA SER A 57 -17.74 21.23 1.44
C SER A 57 -17.47 22.34 2.43
N ASP A 58 -18.50 22.77 3.13
CA ASP A 58 -18.40 23.74 4.22
C ASP A 58 -18.00 23.08 5.56
N ASP A 59 -17.90 21.76 5.60
CA ASP A 59 -17.52 21.03 6.80
C ASP A 59 -16.04 21.29 7.17
N ASN A 60 -15.74 21.31 8.46
CA ASN A 60 -14.37 21.46 8.99
C ASN A 60 -13.59 22.69 8.49
N GLY A 61 -14.29 23.80 8.19
CA GLY A 61 -13.65 25.06 7.77
C GLY A 61 -13.68 25.35 6.28
N GLY A 62 -14.41 24.55 5.53
CA GLY A 62 -14.59 24.70 4.09
C GLY A 62 -13.40 24.22 3.26
N GLY A 63 -13.69 23.63 2.11
CA GLY A 63 -12.62 23.19 1.20
C GLY A 63 -13.11 22.35 0.04
N LEU A 64 -12.19 22.09 -0.89
CA LEU A 64 -12.44 21.18 -2.00
C LEU A 64 -12.32 19.72 -1.50
N VAL A 65 -13.33 18.94 -1.82
CA VAL A 65 -13.39 17.50 -1.52
C VAL A 65 -13.48 16.74 -2.83
N LEU A 66 -12.60 15.76 -2.99
CA LEU A 66 -12.63 14.86 -4.13
C LEU A 66 -13.42 13.60 -3.76
N VAL A 67 -14.55 13.40 -4.41
CA VAL A 67 -15.37 12.19 -4.29
C VAL A 67 -14.99 11.25 -5.43
N ASN A 68 -14.25 10.19 -5.11
CA ASN A 68 -13.78 9.21 -6.09
C ASN A 68 -14.55 7.89 -5.91
N PRO A 69 -15.23 7.40 -6.98
CA PRO A 69 -15.91 6.12 -6.93
C PRO A 69 -14.97 4.92 -7.02
N ASN A 70 -13.69 5.14 -7.38
CA ASN A 70 -12.73 4.06 -7.57
C ASN A 70 -11.98 3.77 -6.27
N SER A 71 -11.67 2.50 -6.08
CA SER A 71 -10.77 2.03 -5.03
C SER A 71 -9.53 1.37 -5.65
N PRO A 72 -8.40 1.38 -4.97
CA PRO A 72 -7.23 0.62 -5.41
C PRO A 72 -7.56 -0.85 -5.56
N THR A 73 -7.00 -1.48 -6.59
CA THR A 73 -7.13 -2.93 -6.77
C THR A 73 -6.32 -3.68 -5.71
N PRO A 74 -6.62 -4.95 -5.43
CA PRO A 74 -5.80 -5.77 -4.53
C PRO A 74 -4.32 -5.79 -4.94
N GLU A 75 -4.02 -5.80 -6.23
CA GLU A 75 -2.65 -5.75 -6.77
C GLU A 75 -1.98 -4.40 -6.51
N GLU A 76 -2.70 -3.29 -6.69
CA GLU A 76 -2.19 -1.96 -6.38
C GLU A 76 -1.92 -1.79 -4.89
N MET A 77 -2.77 -2.37 -4.03
CA MET A 77 -2.58 -2.36 -2.57
C MET A 77 -1.43 -3.27 -2.11
N ASN A 78 -1.09 -4.28 -2.91
CA ASN A 78 -0.11 -5.31 -2.57
C ASN A 78 0.94 -5.49 -3.67
N PRO A 79 1.73 -4.44 -3.98
CA PRO A 79 2.76 -4.54 -5.01
C PRO A 79 3.75 -5.66 -4.64
N GLY A 80 4.08 -6.50 -5.63
CA GLY A 80 4.98 -7.64 -5.44
C GLY A 80 4.29 -8.96 -5.08
N VAL A 81 2.96 -8.96 -4.88
CA VAL A 81 2.17 -10.20 -4.74
C VAL A 81 1.45 -10.49 -6.05
N PRO A 82 1.59 -11.70 -6.63
CA PRO A 82 0.85 -12.04 -7.85
C PRO A 82 -0.68 -12.02 -7.61
N ALA A 83 -1.43 -11.49 -8.57
CA ALA A 83 -2.89 -11.32 -8.47
C ALA A 83 -3.62 -12.62 -8.12
N HIS A 84 -3.28 -13.73 -8.79
CA HIS A 84 -3.92 -15.02 -8.57
C HIS A 84 -3.70 -15.60 -7.17
N ILE A 85 -2.67 -15.14 -6.44
CA ILE A 85 -2.43 -15.52 -5.04
C ILE A 85 -3.30 -14.67 -4.10
N LEU A 86 -3.45 -13.37 -4.40
CA LEU A 86 -4.35 -12.50 -3.63
C LEU A 86 -5.81 -12.98 -3.68
N GLU A 87 -6.26 -13.48 -4.83
CA GLU A 87 -7.61 -14.01 -5.01
C GLU A 87 -7.91 -15.25 -4.15
N LYS A 88 -6.89 -16.07 -3.83
CA LYS A 88 -7.04 -17.26 -2.98
C LYS A 88 -7.37 -16.91 -1.51
N GLY A 89 -7.04 -15.69 -1.07
CA GLY A 89 -7.23 -15.23 0.30
C GLY A 89 -6.36 -15.97 1.32
N LEU A 90 -6.67 -15.81 2.60
CA LEU A 90 -5.89 -16.35 3.73
C LEU A 90 -6.66 -17.46 4.50
N SER A 91 -7.61 -18.14 3.86
CA SER A 91 -8.47 -19.16 4.53
C SER A 91 -7.87 -20.56 4.57
N GLY A 92 -6.78 -20.82 3.85
CA GLY A 92 -6.10 -22.13 3.83
C GLY A 92 -5.41 -22.49 5.15
N ASP A 93 -5.28 -23.78 5.46
CA ASP A 93 -4.67 -24.28 6.70
C ASP A 93 -3.24 -23.76 6.89
N LEU A 94 -2.46 -23.67 5.81
CA LEU A 94 -1.10 -23.19 5.83
C LEU A 94 -1.04 -21.69 6.15
N ALA A 95 -1.95 -20.90 5.56
CA ALA A 95 -2.07 -19.48 5.84
C ALA A 95 -2.47 -19.24 7.30
N GLN A 96 -3.43 -19.99 7.82
CA GLN A 96 -3.85 -19.88 9.22
C GLN A 96 -2.71 -20.22 10.19
N LYS A 97 -1.90 -21.25 9.90
CA LYS A 97 -0.70 -21.55 10.69
C LYS A 97 0.30 -20.41 10.66
N ALA A 98 0.56 -19.83 9.50
CA ALA A 98 1.49 -18.71 9.37
C ALA A 98 1.01 -17.48 10.16
N ILE A 99 -0.29 -17.16 10.13
CA ILE A 99 -0.90 -16.09 10.95
C ILE A 99 -0.68 -16.36 12.44
N VAL A 100 -0.91 -17.58 12.91
CA VAL A 100 -0.71 -17.95 14.32
C VAL A 100 0.75 -17.77 14.74
N VAL A 101 1.70 -18.18 13.92
CA VAL A 101 3.14 -18.02 14.19
C VAL A 101 3.51 -16.53 14.23
N LEU A 102 3.02 -15.75 13.26
CA LEU A 102 3.23 -14.30 13.24
C LEU A 102 2.69 -13.65 14.52
N ASP A 103 1.47 -13.95 14.92
CA ASP A 103 0.82 -13.29 16.05
C ASP A 103 1.36 -13.77 17.41
N GLN A 104 1.75 -15.01 17.54
CA GLN A 104 2.15 -15.58 18.85
C GLN A 104 3.65 -15.54 19.11
N GLN A 105 4.49 -15.55 18.09
CA GLN A 105 5.94 -15.62 18.26
C GLN A 105 6.65 -14.38 17.70
N ILE A 106 6.30 -13.93 16.49
CA ILE A 106 7.03 -12.87 15.80
C ILE A 106 6.55 -11.48 16.28
N ASN A 107 5.26 -11.22 16.24
CA ASN A 107 4.71 -9.91 16.59
C ASN A 107 5.00 -9.47 18.03
N PRO A 108 4.96 -10.34 19.05
CA PRO A 108 5.38 -9.96 20.39
C PRO A 108 6.84 -9.51 20.48
N SER A 109 7.74 -10.12 19.70
CA SER A 109 9.17 -9.78 19.71
C SER A 109 9.46 -8.43 19.06
N ILE A 110 8.73 -8.07 18.00
CA ILE A 110 8.93 -6.81 17.27
C ILE A 110 8.06 -5.65 17.76
N ALA A 111 7.04 -5.93 18.57
CA ALA A 111 6.17 -4.91 19.16
C ALA A 111 6.91 -3.91 20.06
N SER A 112 8.01 -4.33 20.71
CA SER A 112 8.87 -3.46 21.51
C SER A 112 9.54 -2.33 20.68
N HIS A 113 9.65 -2.53 19.37
CA HIS A 113 10.13 -1.55 18.40
C HIS A 113 8.99 -0.82 17.68
N GLY A 114 7.74 -1.00 18.13
CA GLY A 114 6.55 -0.42 17.51
C GLY A 114 6.22 -1.01 16.14
N GLY A 115 6.75 -2.19 15.82
CA GLY A 115 6.56 -2.88 14.55
C GLY A 115 5.50 -3.97 14.61
N ARG A 116 5.02 -4.37 13.43
CA ARG A 116 4.13 -5.51 13.21
C ARG A 116 4.42 -6.16 11.86
N ALA A 117 4.26 -7.47 11.80
CA ALA A 117 4.33 -8.27 10.59
C ALA A 117 2.96 -8.93 10.34
N ASP A 118 2.41 -8.73 9.15
CA ASP A 118 1.13 -9.31 8.74
C ASP A 118 1.31 -10.19 7.50
N LEU A 119 0.63 -11.33 7.47
CA LEU A 119 0.56 -12.17 6.27
C LEU A 119 -0.38 -11.48 5.27
N VAL A 120 0.12 -11.19 4.08
CA VAL A 120 -0.65 -10.57 2.99
C VAL A 120 -1.27 -11.62 2.08
N ALA A 121 -0.49 -12.64 1.76
CA ALA A 121 -0.91 -13.74 0.91
C ALA A 121 -0.02 -14.96 1.18
N LEU A 122 -0.50 -16.14 0.77
CA LEU A 122 0.28 -17.37 0.81
C LEU A 122 0.02 -18.17 -0.46
N ASP A 123 1.10 -18.54 -1.13
CA ASP A 123 1.05 -19.46 -2.26
C ASP A 123 1.15 -20.90 -1.75
N ASP A 124 0.00 -21.59 -1.78
CA ASP A 124 -0.08 -22.99 -1.36
C ASP A 124 0.60 -23.97 -2.33
N ASP A 125 0.81 -23.57 -3.58
CA ASP A 125 1.45 -24.40 -4.60
C ASP A 125 2.98 -24.32 -4.46
N GLU A 126 3.53 -23.08 -4.47
CA GLU A 126 4.96 -22.81 -4.34
C GLU A 126 5.45 -22.77 -2.88
N LYS A 127 4.54 -22.83 -1.90
CA LYS A 127 4.84 -22.75 -0.45
C LYS A 127 5.60 -21.47 -0.07
N VAL A 128 5.15 -20.34 -0.61
CA VAL A 128 5.74 -19.02 -0.37
C VAL A 128 4.75 -18.13 0.39
N ALA A 129 5.22 -17.56 1.50
CA ALA A 129 4.47 -16.58 2.29
C ALA A 129 4.87 -15.15 1.91
N TYR A 130 3.90 -14.29 1.69
CA TYR A 130 4.09 -12.85 1.42
C TYR A 130 3.74 -12.07 2.68
N VAL A 131 4.73 -11.38 3.25
CA VAL A 131 4.62 -10.70 4.54
C VAL A 131 4.84 -9.21 4.36
N ARG A 132 4.05 -8.39 5.04
CA ARG A 132 4.22 -6.95 5.11
C ARG A 132 4.58 -6.52 6.52
N LEU A 133 5.58 -5.66 6.62
CA LEU A 133 5.97 -4.99 7.85
C LEU A 133 5.31 -3.62 7.96
N SER A 134 4.92 -3.24 9.16
CA SER A 134 4.30 -1.95 9.45
C SER A 134 4.87 -1.32 10.72
N GLY A 135 4.49 -0.07 11.00
CA GLY A 135 4.97 0.66 12.16
C GLY A 135 6.47 0.93 12.12
N GLY A 136 7.16 0.79 13.25
CA GLY A 136 8.59 1.04 13.38
C GLY A 136 9.49 0.15 12.51
N CYS A 137 8.96 -0.94 11.96
CA CYS A 137 9.68 -1.82 11.06
C CYS A 137 9.63 -1.36 9.60
N GLN A 138 8.69 -0.50 9.23
CA GLN A 138 8.59 0.07 7.89
C GLN A 138 9.67 1.16 7.72
N GLY A 139 10.58 0.98 6.75
CA GLY A 139 11.64 1.95 6.44
C GLY A 139 12.89 1.88 7.34
N CYS A 140 12.94 1.02 8.35
CA CYS A 140 14.13 0.84 9.18
C CYS A 140 15.21 0.03 8.43
N ALA A 141 16.45 0.55 8.37
CA ALA A 141 17.58 -0.12 7.70
C ALA A 141 17.90 -1.51 8.27
N MET A 142 17.79 -1.65 9.59
CA MET A 142 18.04 -2.95 10.26
C MET A 142 16.90 -3.95 10.04
N SER A 143 15.68 -3.49 9.80
CA SER A 143 14.53 -4.38 9.62
C SER A 143 14.59 -5.15 8.30
N ARG A 144 15.14 -4.55 7.25
CA ARG A 144 15.14 -5.17 5.92
C ARG A 144 15.97 -6.45 5.83
N MET A 145 17.06 -6.56 6.54
CA MET A 145 17.93 -7.75 6.48
C MET A 145 17.77 -8.66 7.70
N THR A 146 17.85 -8.10 8.90
CA THR A 146 17.85 -8.90 10.12
C THR A 146 16.46 -9.38 10.49
N LEU A 147 15.45 -8.52 10.33
CA LEU A 147 14.07 -8.85 10.69
C LEU A 147 13.43 -9.76 9.65
N SER A 148 13.61 -9.50 8.35
CA SER A 148 13.10 -10.37 7.29
C SER A 148 13.71 -11.77 7.38
N GLN A 149 15.03 -11.89 7.65
CA GLN A 149 15.67 -13.16 7.88
C GLN A 149 15.18 -13.86 9.17
N GLY A 150 14.97 -13.11 10.25
CA GLY A 150 14.41 -13.63 11.50
C GLY A 150 12.99 -14.15 11.32
N ILE A 151 12.14 -13.41 10.63
CA ILE A 151 10.77 -13.80 10.30
C ILE A 151 10.77 -15.07 9.43
N GLU A 152 11.57 -15.07 8.36
CA GLU A 152 11.68 -16.24 7.49
C GLU A 152 12.15 -17.47 8.27
N THR A 153 13.20 -17.35 9.09
CA THR A 153 13.74 -18.45 9.88
C THR A 153 12.66 -19.00 10.81
N THR A 154 11.99 -18.15 11.60
CA THR A 154 10.95 -18.59 12.54
C THR A 154 9.78 -19.24 11.82
N LEU A 155 9.28 -18.65 10.73
CA LEU A 155 8.18 -19.23 9.95
C LEU A 155 8.55 -20.59 9.36
N ARG A 156 9.78 -20.78 8.88
CA ARG A 156 10.23 -22.06 8.31
C ARG A 156 10.53 -23.13 9.37
N GLU A 157 10.96 -22.73 10.56
CA GLU A 157 11.13 -23.64 11.69
C GLU A 157 9.78 -24.20 12.17
N GLU A 158 8.77 -23.32 12.30
CA GLU A 158 7.43 -23.71 12.75
C GLU A 158 6.58 -24.36 11.64
N ILE A 159 6.89 -24.04 10.39
CA ILE A 159 6.17 -24.52 9.21
C ILE A 159 7.19 -25.04 8.18
N PRO A 160 7.75 -26.25 8.40
CA PRO A 160 8.85 -26.76 7.58
C PRO A 160 8.53 -26.97 6.08
N VAL A 161 7.25 -26.92 5.70
CA VAL A 161 6.83 -27.00 4.29
C VAL A 161 6.97 -25.67 3.55
N LEU A 162 7.18 -24.55 4.25
CA LEU A 162 7.44 -23.27 3.60
C LEU A 162 8.81 -23.27 2.92
N VAL A 163 8.81 -22.92 1.65
CA VAL A 163 10.02 -22.79 0.82
C VAL A 163 10.65 -21.42 0.96
N GLY A 164 9.84 -20.37 1.12
CA GLY A 164 10.33 -18.99 1.24
C GLY A 164 9.34 -18.03 1.85
N VAL A 165 9.87 -16.88 2.25
CA VAL A 165 9.10 -15.72 2.72
C VAL A 165 9.53 -14.49 1.92
N VAL A 166 8.57 -13.79 1.34
CA VAL A 166 8.79 -12.59 0.53
C VAL A 166 8.29 -11.38 1.33
N ASP A 167 9.16 -10.42 1.54
CA ASP A 167 8.81 -9.12 2.13
C ASP A 167 8.26 -8.20 1.04
N VAL A 168 6.98 -7.84 1.15
CA VAL A 168 6.26 -6.94 0.24
C VAL A 168 6.01 -5.56 0.84
N THR A 169 6.81 -5.18 1.81
CA THR A 169 6.72 -3.89 2.48
C THR A 169 7.20 -2.76 1.57
N ASP A 170 6.42 -1.69 1.46
CA ASP A 170 6.94 -0.43 0.91
C ASP A 170 7.81 0.28 1.95
N HIS A 171 9.11 -0.03 1.92
CA HIS A 171 10.07 0.55 2.83
C HIS A 171 10.37 2.03 2.57
N ALA A 172 9.98 2.56 1.42
CA ALA A 172 10.20 3.96 1.07
C ALA A 172 9.16 4.91 1.69
N SER A 173 7.98 4.39 2.03
CA SER A 173 6.87 5.17 2.59
C SER A 173 6.80 5.17 4.12
N GLY A 174 7.76 4.56 4.81
CA GLY A 174 7.83 4.52 6.28
C GLY A 174 8.09 5.88 6.91
N SER A 175 7.72 6.04 8.18
CA SER A 175 7.91 7.28 8.95
C SER A 175 9.38 7.67 9.17
N ASN A 176 10.31 6.75 8.94
CA ASN A 176 11.76 6.98 9.01
C ASN A 176 12.47 6.17 7.89
N PRO A 177 12.22 6.50 6.62
CA PRO A 177 12.77 5.73 5.50
C PRO A 177 14.28 5.85 5.46
N PHE A 178 14.97 4.73 5.34
CA PHE A 178 16.42 4.68 5.21
C PHE A 178 16.92 5.28 3.89
N TYR A 179 16.08 5.24 2.86
CA TYR A 179 16.37 5.87 1.57
C TYR A 179 15.63 7.20 1.49
N GLU A 180 16.34 8.31 1.58
CA GLU A 180 15.83 9.62 1.18
C GLU A 180 15.51 9.58 -0.33
N LYS A 181 14.42 10.29 -0.69
CA LYS A 181 13.97 10.43 -2.09
C LYS A 181 14.98 11.22 -2.91
#